data_c319cbc034f73f6f80a693ffef3cfdaf
#
_entry.id   c319cbc034f73f6f80a693ffef3cfdaf
#
_cell.length_a   1.000
_cell.length_b   1.000
_cell.length_c   1.000
_cell.angle_alpha   90.00
_cell.angle_beta   90.00
_cell.angle_gamma   90.00
#
_symmetry.space_group_name_H-M   'P 1'
#
loop_
_entity.id
_entity.type
_entity.pdbx_description
1 polymer ?
#
loop_
_entity_poly.entity_id
_entity_poly.type
_entity_poly.pdbx_seq_one_letter_code
_entity_poly.pdbx_strand_id
1 'polypeptide(L)'
;MYFDSIILYSTKKIGQSRTSSAIYHLLNGRKSIQTLQDAKIFELESFYSIYPNLSKVVFQQKLTKLVKNGYLTIVNNDNVFDITDAGEKWLQTQQSHFCFQALNGIKYAKTADIFFKRLLLFIQTIINSNEEFFSFIPINDEKEITAWVKIFYKKVRPYQKKLKRIFLKN
;
A
#
# COMPACT_ATOMS: atom_id res chain seq x y z
N MET A 1 -7.69 10.14 -1.40
CA MET A 1 -6.56 11.04 -1.63
C MET A 1 -5.32 10.26 -2.09
N TYR A 2 -4.62 9.45 -1.29
CA TYR A 2 -3.47 8.64 -1.72
C TYR A 2 -3.75 7.75 -2.94
N PHE A 3 -4.85 7.00 -2.90
CA PHE A 3 -5.21 6.08 -3.99
C PHE A 3 -5.47 6.81 -5.31
N ASP A 4 -6.13 7.97 -5.25
CA ASP A 4 -6.42 8.79 -6.42
C ASP A 4 -5.11 9.32 -7.05
N SER A 5 -4.13 9.74 -6.22
CA SER A 5 -2.81 10.19 -6.70
C SER A 5 -2.03 9.06 -7.38
N ILE A 6 -2.11 7.83 -6.85
CA ILE A 6 -1.44 6.67 -7.44
C ILE A 6 -2.06 6.33 -8.80
N ILE A 7 -3.39 6.37 -8.92
CA ILE A 7 -4.07 6.14 -10.21
C ILE A 7 -3.65 7.20 -11.23
N LEU A 8 -3.72 8.49 -10.87
CA LEU A 8 -3.34 9.59 -11.76
C LEU A 8 -1.87 9.50 -12.19
N TYR A 9 -0.96 9.26 -11.25
CA TYR A 9 0.45 9.09 -11.55
C TYR A 9 0.69 7.89 -12.49
N SER A 10 0.05 6.76 -12.21
CA SER A 10 0.16 5.57 -13.06
C SER A 10 -0.40 5.82 -14.46
N THR A 11 -1.55 6.51 -14.57
CA THR A 11 -2.13 6.88 -15.87
C THR A 11 -1.19 7.80 -16.62
N LYS A 12 -0.60 8.80 -15.97
CA LYS A 12 0.39 9.71 -16.60
C LYS A 12 1.60 8.95 -17.16
N LYS A 13 2.12 7.97 -16.40
CA LYS A 13 3.30 7.18 -16.82
C LYS A 13 2.99 6.20 -17.95
N ILE A 14 1.83 5.58 -17.93
CA ILE A 14 1.40 4.60 -18.94
C ILE A 14 0.92 5.30 -20.22
N GLY A 15 0.30 6.48 -20.08
CA GLY A 15 -0.33 7.18 -21.18
C GLY A 15 -1.36 6.31 -21.90
N GLN A 16 -1.45 6.44 -23.20
CA GLN A 16 -2.38 5.66 -24.03
C GLN A 16 -1.84 4.27 -24.44
N SER A 17 -0.66 3.86 -23.94
CA SER A 17 -0.02 2.60 -24.32
C SER A 17 -0.71 1.35 -23.77
N ARG A 18 -1.53 1.48 -22.72
CA ARG A 18 -2.25 0.40 -22.06
C ARG A 18 -3.63 0.87 -21.59
N THR A 19 -4.51 -0.11 -21.40
CA THR A 19 -5.81 0.11 -20.74
C THR A 19 -5.66 0.27 -19.23
N SER A 20 -6.66 0.83 -18.57
CA SER A 20 -6.73 0.93 -17.10
C SER A 20 -6.60 -0.42 -16.38
N SER A 21 -6.90 -1.53 -17.07
CA SER A 21 -6.70 -2.89 -16.53
C SER A 21 -5.23 -3.18 -16.21
N ALA A 22 -4.27 -2.59 -16.93
CA ALA A 22 -2.85 -2.74 -16.61
C ALA A 22 -2.53 -2.12 -15.24
N ILE A 23 -3.05 -0.93 -14.95
CA ILE A 23 -2.92 -0.26 -13.64
C ILE A 23 -3.56 -1.13 -12.55
N TYR A 24 -4.79 -1.61 -12.76
CA TYR A 24 -5.48 -2.48 -11.82
C TYR A 24 -4.66 -3.73 -11.49
N HIS A 25 -4.14 -4.43 -12.50
CA HIS A 25 -3.33 -5.64 -12.32
C HIS A 25 -2.01 -5.37 -11.61
N LEU A 26 -1.38 -4.24 -11.90
CA LEU A 26 -0.16 -3.80 -11.23
C LEU A 26 -0.41 -3.55 -9.75
N LEU A 27 -1.43 -2.76 -9.40
CA LEU A 27 -1.77 -2.42 -8.02
C LEU A 27 -2.19 -3.66 -7.21
N ASN A 28 -2.88 -4.61 -7.86
CA ASN A 28 -3.31 -5.86 -7.24
C ASN A 28 -2.17 -6.89 -7.11
N GLY A 29 -1.05 -6.68 -7.79
CA GLY A 29 0.10 -7.59 -7.74
C GLY A 29 -0.10 -8.88 -8.56
N ARG A 30 -0.77 -8.78 -9.72
CA ARG A 30 -0.94 -9.92 -10.62
C ARG A 30 0.41 -10.46 -11.09
N LYS A 31 0.65 -11.75 -10.83
CA LYS A 31 1.89 -12.44 -11.18
C LYS A 31 1.88 -12.86 -12.66
N SER A 32 1.88 -11.91 -13.60
CA SER A 32 2.05 -12.17 -15.03
C SER A 32 3.30 -11.48 -15.54
N ILE A 33 3.94 -12.08 -16.54
CA ILE A 33 5.14 -11.50 -17.18
C ILE A 33 4.84 -10.09 -17.67
N GLN A 34 3.70 -9.90 -18.33
CA GLN A 34 3.28 -8.58 -18.83
C GLN A 34 3.16 -7.54 -17.71
N THR A 35 2.51 -7.89 -16.59
CA THR A 35 2.38 -6.93 -15.46
C THR A 35 3.73 -6.52 -14.89
N LEU A 36 4.68 -7.46 -14.80
CA LEU A 36 6.03 -7.16 -14.31
C LEU A 36 6.84 -6.34 -15.32
N GLN A 37 6.68 -6.63 -16.61
CA GLN A 37 7.28 -5.84 -17.69
C GLN A 37 6.72 -4.42 -17.71
N ASP A 38 5.39 -4.26 -17.66
CA ASP A 38 4.74 -2.95 -17.62
C ASP A 38 5.18 -2.16 -16.39
N ALA A 39 5.29 -2.80 -15.21
CA ALA A 39 5.81 -2.16 -14.01
C ALA A 39 7.21 -1.55 -14.24
N LYS A 40 8.09 -2.29 -14.93
CA LYS A 40 9.47 -1.87 -15.20
C LYS A 40 9.54 -0.83 -16.32
N ILE A 41 8.84 -1.05 -17.45
CA ILE A 41 8.85 -0.16 -18.61
C ILE A 41 8.33 1.24 -18.24
N PHE A 42 7.26 1.29 -17.43
CA PHE A 42 6.62 2.55 -17.02
C PHE A 42 7.13 3.08 -15.67
N GLU A 43 8.19 2.50 -15.10
CA GLU A 43 8.76 2.91 -13.79
C GLU A 43 7.72 2.93 -12.64
N LEU A 44 6.86 1.91 -12.61
CA LEU A 44 5.78 1.75 -11.62
C LEU A 44 6.04 0.62 -10.61
N GLU A 45 7.26 0.14 -10.51
CA GLU A 45 7.66 -0.97 -9.61
C GLU A 45 7.31 -0.68 -8.14
N SER A 46 7.40 0.59 -7.74
CA SER A 46 7.02 1.02 -6.40
C SER A 46 5.55 0.75 -6.06
N PHE A 47 4.67 0.74 -7.06
CA PHE A 47 3.23 0.53 -6.88
C PHE A 47 2.78 -0.91 -7.08
N TYR A 48 3.66 -1.82 -7.46
CA TYR A 48 3.30 -3.23 -7.61
C TYR A 48 2.80 -3.82 -6.31
N SER A 49 1.60 -4.44 -6.34
CA SER A 49 1.00 -5.16 -5.20
C SER A 49 0.79 -4.31 -3.92
N ILE A 50 0.66 -2.99 -4.03
CA ILE A 50 0.37 -2.14 -2.86
C ILE A 50 -1.11 -2.21 -2.43
N TYR A 51 -1.98 -2.73 -3.31
CA TYR A 51 -3.40 -2.97 -3.02
C TYR A 51 -3.79 -4.41 -3.43
N PRO A 52 -3.25 -5.45 -2.76
CA PRO A 52 -3.41 -6.85 -3.17
C PRO A 52 -4.86 -7.36 -3.14
N ASN A 53 -5.75 -6.71 -2.39
CA ASN A 53 -7.16 -7.05 -2.28
C ASN A 53 -8.07 -6.01 -2.95
N LEU A 54 -7.55 -5.23 -3.90
CA LEU A 54 -8.32 -4.22 -4.60
C LEU A 54 -9.45 -4.85 -5.41
N SER A 55 -10.69 -4.50 -5.11
CA SER A 55 -11.84 -4.90 -5.91
C SER A 55 -11.86 -4.14 -7.23
N LYS A 56 -12.17 -4.86 -8.33
CA LYS A 56 -12.33 -4.25 -9.66
C LYS A 56 -13.45 -3.19 -9.67
N VAL A 57 -14.52 -3.43 -8.91
CA VAL A 57 -15.64 -2.48 -8.77
C VAL A 57 -15.17 -1.18 -8.13
N VAL A 58 -14.43 -1.27 -7.03
CA VAL A 58 -13.88 -0.09 -6.32
C VAL A 58 -12.93 0.68 -7.24
N PHE A 59 -12.08 -0.02 -7.99
CA PHE A 59 -11.16 0.60 -8.94
C PHE A 59 -11.91 1.36 -10.04
N GLN A 60 -12.95 0.77 -10.64
CA GLN A 60 -13.78 1.40 -11.66
C GLN A 60 -14.54 2.63 -11.12
N GLN A 61 -15.11 2.54 -9.92
CA GLN A 61 -15.75 3.67 -9.25
C GLN A 61 -14.78 4.85 -9.06
N LYS A 62 -13.52 4.55 -8.74
CA LYS A 62 -12.48 5.58 -8.61
C LYS A 62 -12.15 6.23 -9.94
N LEU A 63 -11.99 5.45 -11.02
CA LEU A 63 -11.78 6.00 -12.37
C LEU A 63 -12.94 6.91 -12.78
N THR A 64 -14.18 6.44 -12.61
CA THR A 64 -15.38 7.25 -12.92
C THR A 64 -15.41 8.56 -12.12
N LYS A 65 -15.03 8.52 -10.84
CA LYS A 65 -14.95 9.73 -10.01
C LYS A 65 -13.87 10.69 -10.51
N LEU A 66 -12.71 10.18 -10.92
CA LEU A 66 -11.61 11.01 -11.44
C LEU A 66 -11.98 11.66 -12.78
N VAL A 67 -12.71 10.94 -13.64
CA VAL A 67 -13.28 11.51 -14.88
C VAL A 67 -14.32 12.59 -14.57
N LYS A 68 -15.25 12.31 -13.64
CA LYS A 68 -16.27 13.27 -13.22
C LYS A 68 -15.67 14.55 -12.63
N ASN A 69 -14.55 14.44 -11.94
CA ASN A 69 -13.82 15.59 -11.39
C ASN A 69 -12.97 16.32 -12.44
N GLY A 70 -12.94 15.85 -13.70
CA GLY A 70 -12.16 16.45 -14.77
C GLY A 70 -10.66 16.19 -14.69
N TYR A 71 -10.21 15.22 -13.87
CA TYR A 71 -8.78 14.89 -13.73
C TYR A 71 -8.31 13.83 -14.74
N LEU A 72 -9.23 13.02 -15.25
CA LEU A 72 -9.02 12.06 -16.31
C LEU A 72 -9.97 12.30 -17.46
N THR A 73 -9.54 12.00 -18.68
CA THR A 73 -10.39 11.92 -19.86
C THR A 73 -10.35 10.50 -20.43
N ILE A 74 -11.46 10.06 -21.04
CA ILE A 74 -11.54 8.78 -21.75
C ILE A 74 -11.09 9.05 -23.20
N VAL A 75 -10.05 8.35 -23.64
CA VAL A 75 -9.51 8.52 -24.99
C VAL A 75 -10.27 7.65 -25.99
N ASN A 76 -10.56 6.40 -25.62
CA ASN A 76 -11.27 5.44 -26.46
C ASN A 76 -12.27 4.62 -25.63
N ASN A 77 -13.27 4.02 -26.29
CA ASN A 77 -14.24 3.10 -25.65
C ASN A 77 -13.58 1.86 -25.00
N ASP A 78 -12.29 1.63 -25.19
CA ASP A 78 -11.51 0.49 -24.69
C ASP A 78 -10.94 0.68 -23.27
N ASN A 79 -11.50 1.57 -22.45
CA ASN A 79 -10.99 1.85 -21.11
C ASN A 79 -9.54 2.40 -21.09
N VAL A 80 -9.17 3.15 -22.11
CA VAL A 80 -7.94 3.93 -22.14
C VAL A 80 -8.24 5.33 -21.60
N PHE A 81 -7.45 5.75 -20.62
CA PHE A 81 -7.60 7.05 -19.96
C PHE A 81 -6.33 7.86 -20.16
N ASP A 82 -6.49 9.18 -20.19
CA ASP A 82 -5.39 10.11 -20.16
C ASP A 82 -5.58 11.14 -19.05
N ILE A 83 -4.50 11.68 -18.53
CA ILE A 83 -4.54 12.71 -17.51
C ILE A 83 -4.78 14.07 -18.15
N THR A 84 -5.65 14.88 -17.55
CA THR A 84 -5.89 16.26 -18.00
C THR A 84 -4.92 17.23 -17.35
N ASP A 85 -4.81 18.46 -17.88
CA ASP A 85 -4.02 19.54 -17.24
C ASP A 85 -4.47 19.82 -15.80
N ALA A 86 -5.78 19.72 -15.53
CA ALA A 86 -6.33 19.85 -14.18
C ALA A 86 -5.88 18.69 -13.28
N GLY A 87 -5.86 17.47 -13.81
CA GLY A 87 -5.36 16.29 -13.13
C GLY A 87 -3.86 16.39 -12.81
N GLU A 88 -3.06 16.89 -13.75
CA GLU A 88 -1.63 17.11 -13.52
C GLU A 88 -1.35 18.15 -12.44
N LYS A 89 -2.01 19.29 -12.50
CA LYS A 89 -1.90 20.34 -11.48
C LYS A 89 -2.29 19.79 -10.10
N TRP A 90 -3.40 19.06 -10.02
CA TRP A 90 -3.83 18.43 -8.78
C TRP A 90 -2.79 17.41 -8.29
N LEU A 91 -2.26 16.55 -9.15
CA LEU A 91 -1.23 15.57 -8.79
C LEU A 91 0.04 16.26 -8.26
N GLN A 92 0.49 17.36 -8.86
CA GLN A 92 1.65 18.14 -8.39
C GLN A 92 1.43 18.67 -6.98
N THR A 93 0.25 19.21 -6.65
CA THR A 93 -0.07 19.66 -5.30
C THR A 93 -0.03 18.53 -4.27
N GLN A 94 -0.39 17.30 -4.70
CA GLN A 94 -0.39 16.13 -3.82
C GLN A 94 1.01 15.53 -3.63
N GLN A 95 1.89 15.61 -4.62
CA GLN A 95 3.24 15.04 -4.56
C GLN A 95 4.09 15.64 -3.42
N SER A 96 3.84 16.89 -3.03
CA SER A 96 4.50 17.50 -1.86
C SER A 96 4.17 16.76 -0.54
N HIS A 97 3.04 16.07 -0.49
CA HIS A 97 2.58 15.32 0.68
C HIS A 97 2.88 13.82 0.62
N PHE A 98 3.32 13.29 -0.54
CA PHE A 98 3.49 11.85 -0.76
C PHE A 98 4.87 11.51 -1.29
N CYS A 99 5.61 10.74 -0.51
CA CYS A 99 6.88 10.20 -0.92
C CYS A 99 6.68 8.86 -1.66
N PHE A 100 6.33 8.91 -2.96
CA PHE A 100 6.21 7.70 -3.78
C PHE A 100 7.52 6.91 -3.85
N GLN A 101 8.66 7.58 -3.70
CA GLN A 101 9.99 6.97 -3.69
C GLN A 101 10.21 6.06 -2.46
N ALA A 102 9.47 6.26 -1.37
CA ALA A 102 9.54 5.39 -0.20
C ALA A 102 8.84 4.04 -0.42
N LEU A 103 7.97 3.93 -1.45
CA LEU A 103 7.30 2.69 -1.79
C LEU A 103 8.22 1.78 -2.61
N ASN A 104 8.19 0.49 -2.32
CA ASN A 104 8.87 -0.52 -3.13
C ASN A 104 8.04 -1.81 -3.13
N GLY A 105 6.97 -1.79 -3.95
CA GLY A 105 6.00 -2.86 -4.02
C GLY A 105 6.62 -4.19 -4.43
N ILE A 106 7.46 -4.23 -5.46
CA ILE A 106 8.10 -5.47 -5.92
C ILE A 106 8.92 -6.11 -4.79
N LYS A 107 9.73 -5.30 -4.10
CA LYS A 107 10.59 -5.79 -3.02
C LYS A 107 9.79 -6.33 -1.83
N TYR A 108 8.72 -5.65 -1.44
CA TYR A 108 8.02 -5.92 -0.20
C TYR A 108 6.70 -6.68 -0.35
N ALA A 109 6.22 -6.94 -1.58
CA ALA A 109 4.94 -7.62 -1.83
C ALA A 109 4.75 -8.94 -1.06
N LYS A 110 5.83 -9.71 -0.87
CA LYS A 110 5.77 -11.00 -0.17
C LYS A 110 5.93 -10.89 1.36
N THR A 111 6.50 -9.80 1.85
CA THR A 111 6.89 -9.65 3.26
C THR A 111 6.06 -8.63 4.02
N ALA A 112 5.34 -7.76 3.32
CA ALA A 112 4.56 -6.69 3.93
C ALA A 112 3.48 -7.22 4.89
N ASP A 113 2.74 -8.26 4.50
CA ASP A 113 1.70 -8.86 5.35
C ASP A 113 2.30 -9.48 6.62
N ILE A 114 3.37 -10.25 6.48
CA ILE A 114 4.09 -10.87 7.61
C ILE A 114 4.63 -9.79 8.55
N PHE A 115 5.23 -8.74 7.97
CA PHE A 115 5.75 -7.63 8.77
C PHE A 115 4.62 -6.93 9.56
N PHE A 116 3.50 -6.67 8.90
CA PHE A 116 2.36 -5.99 9.53
C PHE A 116 1.75 -6.84 10.66
N LYS A 117 1.54 -8.13 10.44
CA LYS A 117 1.06 -9.07 11.47
C LYS A 117 2.02 -9.11 12.68
N ARG A 118 3.33 -9.19 12.44
CA ARG A 118 4.35 -9.15 13.49
C ARG A 118 4.33 -7.84 14.26
N LEU A 119 4.21 -6.71 13.55
CA LEU A 119 4.16 -5.37 14.15
C LEU A 119 2.94 -5.21 15.05
N LEU A 120 1.75 -5.60 14.58
CA LEU A 120 0.51 -5.50 15.37
C LEU A 120 0.58 -6.35 16.63
N LEU A 121 0.99 -7.61 16.52
CA LEU A 121 1.12 -8.49 17.67
C LEU A 121 2.21 -8.00 18.64
N PHE A 122 3.31 -7.44 18.11
CA PHE A 122 4.37 -6.86 18.94
C PHE A 122 3.88 -5.64 19.72
N ILE A 123 3.15 -4.71 19.08
CA ILE A 123 2.55 -3.55 19.74
C ILE A 123 1.57 -4.02 20.83
N GLN A 124 0.68 -4.97 20.51
CA GLN A 124 -0.25 -5.56 21.48
C GLN A 124 0.51 -6.16 22.68
N THR A 125 1.60 -6.89 22.42
CA THR A 125 2.42 -7.48 23.47
C THR A 125 3.05 -6.41 24.37
N ILE A 126 3.59 -5.33 23.80
CA ILE A 126 4.18 -4.22 24.57
C ILE A 126 3.14 -3.54 25.46
N ILE A 127 1.96 -3.26 24.91
CA ILE A 127 0.90 -2.54 25.64
C ILE A 127 0.35 -3.40 26.79
N ASN A 128 0.06 -4.68 26.52
CA ASN A 128 -0.59 -5.58 27.49
C ASN A 128 0.40 -6.26 28.45
N SER A 129 1.70 -6.17 28.21
CA SER A 129 2.67 -6.74 29.15
C SER A 129 2.81 -5.85 30.39
N ASN A 130 2.12 -6.23 31.47
CA ASN A 130 2.36 -5.70 32.82
C ASN A 130 3.35 -6.60 33.55
N GLU A 131 4.02 -6.08 34.59
CA GLU A 131 5.06 -6.81 35.32
C GLU A 131 4.54 -8.07 36.00
N GLU A 132 3.22 -8.17 36.27
CA GLU A 132 2.62 -9.25 37.05
C GLU A 132 1.75 -10.25 36.24
N PHE A 133 1.15 -9.84 35.10
CA PHE A 133 0.25 -10.74 34.34
C PHE A 133 0.47 -10.64 32.84
N PHE A 134 0.84 -11.77 32.25
CA PHE A 134 1.01 -11.98 30.81
C PHE A 134 -0.19 -12.76 30.23
N SER A 135 -1.37 -12.17 30.30
CA SER A 135 -2.57 -12.84 29.79
C SER A 135 -3.35 -11.88 28.90
N PHE A 136 -3.26 -12.09 27.59
CA PHE A 136 -4.11 -11.45 26.61
C PHE A 136 -4.39 -12.40 25.45
N ILE A 137 -5.51 -12.21 24.77
CA ILE A 137 -5.84 -12.96 23.55
C ILE A 137 -5.04 -12.30 22.40
N PRO A 138 -4.11 -13.04 21.74
CA PRO A 138 -3.31 -12.47 20.67
C PRO A 138 -4.19 -12.12 19.46
N ILE A 139 -3.94 -10.96 18.85
CA ILE A 139 -4.60 -10.52 17.61
C ILE A 139 -4.25 -11.43 16.42
N ASN A 140 -3.17 -12.19 16.52
CA ASN A 140 -2.74 -13.18 15.55
C ASN A 140 -2.16 -14.39 16.28
N ASP A 141 -2.64 -15.59 15.94
CA ASP A 141 -2.26 -16.87 16.56
C ASP A 141 -1.37 -17.76 15.68
N GLU A 142 -0.99 -17.28 14.48
CA GLU A 142 -0.06 -17.98 13.60
C GLU A 142 1.25 -18.31 14.33
N LYS A 143 1.62 -19.59 14.37
CA LYS A 143 2.77 -20.08 15.14
C LYS A 143 4.09 -19.35 14.80
N GLU A 144 4.33 -19.08 13.52
CA GLU A 144 5.54 -18.37 13.09
C GLU A 144 5.57 -16.91 13.57
N ILE A 145 4.42 -16.23 13.51
CA ILE A 145 4.29 -14.84 13.94
C ILE A 145 4.49 -14.75 15.46
N THR A 146 3.79 -15.59 16.21
CA THR A 146 3.87 -15.62 17.68
C THR A 146 5.26 -16.00 18.18
N ALA A 147 5.92 -16.99 17.56
CA ALA A 147 7.29 -17.38 17.88
C ALA A 147 8.28 -16.23 17.65
N TRP A 148 8.16 -15.58 16.49
CA TRP A 148 9.03 -14.43 16.15
C TRP A 148 8.84 -13.28 17.16
N VAL A 149 7.59 -12.93 17.48
CA VAL A 149 7.29 -11.85 18.43
C VAL A 149 7.81 -12.17 19.83
N LYS A 150 7.67 -13.42 20.29
CA LYS A 150 8.23 -13.87 21.59
C LYS A 150 9.75 -13.67 21.68
N ILE A 151 10.48 -14.07 20.61
CA ILE A 151 11.94 -13.93 20.55
C ILE A 151 12.32 -12.44 20.52
N PHE A 152 11.64 -11.65 19.68
CA PHE A 152 11.92 -10.22 19.54
C PHE A 152 11.59 -9.45 20.82
N TYR A 153 10.45 -9.75 21.46
CA TYR A 153 10.07 -9.14 22.73
C TYR A 153 11.11 -9.35 23.82
N LYS A 154 11.70 -10.57 23.95
CA LYS A 154 12.76 -10.83 24.93
C LYS A 154 13.95 -9.87 24.77
N LYS A 155 14.32 -9.53 23.52
CA LYS A 155 15.41 -8.60 23.22
C LYS A 155 15.08 -7.15 23.58
N VAL A 156 13.81 -6.73 23.44
CA VAL A 156 13.40 -5.34 23.65
C VAL A 156 12.78 -5.08 25.01
N ARG A 157 12.55 -6.13 25.81
CA ARG A 157 11.98 -6.03 27.16
C ARG A 157 12.65 -4.98 28.07
N PRO A 158 13.99 -4.80 28.05
CA PRO A 158 14.64 -3.75 28.84
C PRO A 158 14.17 -2.33 28.48
N TYR A 159 13.68 -2.13 27.25
CA TYR A 159 13.22 -0.83 26.75
C TYR A 159 11.70 -0.67 26.79
N GLN A 160 10.97 -1.61 27.41
CA GLN A 160 9.50 -1.67 27.40
C GLN A 160 8.84 -0.38 27.88
N LYS A 161 9.32 0.22 28.97
CA LYS A 161 8.77 1.49 29.51
C LYS A 161 8.88 2.63 28.50
N LYS A 162 9.98 2.71 27.75
CA LYS A 162 10.19 3.69 26.69
C LYS A 162 9.27 3.44 25.50
N LEU A 163 9.12 2.19 25.08
CA LEU A 163 8.24 1.79 23.99
C LEU A 163 6.77 2.05 24.32
N LYS A 164 6.30 1.71 25.53
CA LYS A 164 4.94 2.05 25.99
C LYS A 164 4.65 3.55 25.87
N ARG A 165 5.58 4.41 26.25
CA ARG A 165 5.40 5.87 26.10
C ARG A 165 5.26 6.30 24.65
N ILE A 166 5.93 5.63 23.71
CA ILE A 166 5.83 5.94 22.27
C ILE A 166 4.45 5.53 21.73
N PHE A 167 3.96 4.34 22.07
CA PHE A 167 2.71 3.81 21.53
C PHE A 167 1.44 4.34 22.22
N LEU A 168 1.54 4.86 23.44
CA LEU A 168 0.41 5.39 24.21
C LEU A 168 0.37 6.92 24.28
N LYS A 169 1.38 7.61 23.73
CA LYS A 169 1.35 9.07 23.58
C LYS A 169 0.63 9.41 22.27
N ASN A 170 -0.69 9.50 22.35
CA ASN A 170 -1.53 10.34 21.48
C ASN A 170 -2.74 10.76 22.27
#